data_09a664046077f5ec9762d559fb72eada
#
_entry.id   09a664046077f5ec9762d559fb72eada
#
_cell.length_a   1.000
_cell.length_b   1.000
_cell.length_c   1.000
_cell.angle_alpha   90.00
_cell.angle_beta   90.00
_cell.angle_gamma   90.00
#
_symmetry.space_group_name_H-M   'P 1'
#
loop_
_entity.id
_entity.type
_entity.pdbx_description
1 polymer ?
#
loop_
_entity_poly.entity_id
_entity_poly.type
_entity_poly.pdbx_seq_one_letter_code
_entity_poly.pdbx_strand_id
1 'polypeptide(L)'
;KHIVEEDMQEITRPFIEILENGKEIFNLRKNIINKVNKVLDGQVRLRLEKDFTEKDKKRIIDDTVKQCRWKFNIIYEKQIILKKWLTQIVSKVALENGEWLFPVYVLYNKPNELAKCYGLKESDAEQLIEWVRPVLDKWIFTIFPEDKIEYEYNVNTGISKKQKFLPRNMLSMGQKSVAMLLMIVTAAHDLGDNRP
;
A
#
# COMPACT_ATOMS: atom_id res chain seq x y z
N LYS A 1 -32.25 6.96 -15.73
CA LYS A 1 -31.13 5.98 -15.66
C LYS A 1 -29.81 6.56 -16.21
N HIS A 2 -29.83 7.29 -17.35
CA HIS A 2 -28.61 7.86 -17.95
C HIS A 2 -27.91 8.93 -17.09
N ILE A 3 -28.68 9.80 -16.44
CA ILE A 3 -28.13 10.91 -15.61
C ILE A 3 -27.34 10.37 -14.42
N VAL A 4 -27.73 9.24 -13.82
CA VAL A 4 -27.03 8.63 -12.67
C VAL A 4 -25.70 7.98 -13.07
N GLU A 5 -25.56 7.53 -14.32
CA GLU A 5 -24.31 6.94 -14.83
C GLU A 5 -23.25 8.00 -15.18
N GLU A 6 -23.65 9.15 -15.73
CA GLU A 6 -22.74 10.27 -16.02
C GLU A 6 -22.22 10.91 -14.73
N ASP A 7 -23.07 11.21 -13.74
CA ASP A 7 -22.67 11.73 -12.43
C ASP A 7 -21.72 10.77 -11.70
N MET A 8 -21.90 9.46 -11.87
CA MET A 8 -21.03 8.47 -11.26
C MET A 8 -19.65 8.39 -11.93
N GLN A 9 -19.56 8.65 -13.24
CA GLN A 9 -18.26 8.71 -13.94
C GLN A 9 -17.46 9.96 -13.53
N GLU A 10 -18.11 11.11 -13.36
CA GLU A 10 -17.44 12.32 -12.88
C GLU A 10 -16.85 12.17 -11.47
N ILE A 11 -17.55 11.49 -10.55
CA ILE A 11 -17.05 11.23 -9.19
C ILE A 11 -15.95 10.16 -9.19
N THR A 12 -16.04 9.19 -10.08
CA THR A 12 -15.12 8.03 -10.10
C THR A 12 -13.77 8.37 -10.72
N ARG A 13 -13.74 9.24 -11.71
CA ARG A 13 -12.53 9.62 -12.46
C ARG A 13 -11.41 10.20 -11.59
N PRO A 14 -11.65 11.17 -10.67
CA PRO A 14 -10.59 11.68 -9.79
C PRO A 14 -9.99 10.59 -8.88
N PHE A 15 -10.77 9.61 -8.45
CA PHE A 15 -10.27 8.51 -7.64
C PHE A 15 -9.31 7.61 -8.41
N ILE A 16 -9.65 7.31 -9.66
CA ILE A 16 -8.80 6.50 -10.52
C ILE A 16 -7.50 7.23 -10.79
N GLU A 17 -7.55 8.52 -11.12
CA GLU A 17 -6.36 9.35 -11.33
C GLU A 17 -5.46 9.37 -10.07
N ILE A 18 -6.03 9.46 -8.86
CA ILE A 18 -5.27 9.38 -7.61
C ILE A 18 -4.62 8.00 -7.44
N LEU A 19 -5.32 6.91 -7.75
CA LEU A 19 -4.78 5.56 -7.68
C LEU A 19 -3.63 5.34 -8.67
N GLU A 20 -3.81 5.78 -9.91
CA GLU A 20 -2.81 5.70 -10.98
C GLU A 20 -1.58 6.53 -10.65
N ASN A 21 -1.76 7.78 -10.23
CA ASN A 21 -0.68 8.66 -9.79
C ASN A 21 0.07 8.09 -8.58
N GLY A 22 -0.64 7.54 -7.61
CA GLY A 22 -0.03 6.86 -6.45
C GLY A 22 0.83 5.67 -6.85
N LYS A 23 0.37 4.88 -7.82
CA LYS A 23 1.12 3.76 -8.39
C LYS A 23 2.35 4.24 -9.16
N GLU A 24 2.22 5.27 -9.97
CA GLU A 24 3.33 5.85 -10.72
C GLU A 24 4.42 6.39 -9.79
N ILE A 25 4.04 7.17 -8.77
CA ILE A 25 4.96 7.68 -7.75
C ILE A 25 5.69 6.55 -7.04
N PHE A 26 4.98 5.49 -6.64
CA PHE A 26 5.58 4.31 -6.01
C PHE A 26 6.61 3.64 -6.93
N ASN A 27 6.28 3.46 -8.21
CA ASN A 27 7.17 2.86 -9.20
C ASN A 27 8.41 3.73 -9.45
N LEU A 28 8.26 5.05 -9.54
CA LEU A 28 9.38 5.98 -9.65
C LEU A 28 10.31 5.88 -8.43
N ARG A 29 9.78 5.87 -7.22
CA ARG A 29 10.56 5.69 -5.97
C ARG A 29 11.27 4.34 -5.96
N LYS A 30 10.60 3.27 -6.35
CA LYS A 30 11.19 1.92 -6.46
C LYS A 30 12.35 1.89 -7.45
N ASN A 31 12.22 2.56 -8.59
CA ASN A 31 13.29 2.67 -9.58
C ASN A 31 14.51 3.44 -9.05
N ILE A 32 14.29 4.54 -8.33
CA ILE A 32 15.36 5.30 -7.67
C ILE A 32 16.07 4.42 -6.64
N ILE A 33 15.34 3.73 -5.77
CA ILE A 33 15.90 2.82 -4.77
C ILE A 33 16.72 1.71 -5.43
N ASN A 34 16.24 1.14 -6.54
CA ASN A 34 16.99 0.12 -7.27
C ASN A 34 18.30 0.66 -7.86
N LYS A 35 18.33 1.90 -8.34
CA LYS A 35 19.56 2.56 -8.78
C LYS A 35 20.53 2.77 -7.62
N VAL A 36 20.07 3.33 -6.51
CA VAL A 36 20.86 3.54 -5.30
C VAL A 36 21.43 2.22 -4.76
N ASN A 37 20.62 1.17 -4.71
CA ASN A 37 21.06 -0.16 -4.28
C ASN A 37 22.21 -0.73 -5.12
N LYS A 38 22.25 -0.44 -6.42
CA LYS A 38 23.37 -0.85 -7.28
C LYS A 38 24.67 -0.16 -6.91
N VAL A 39 24.63 1.12 -6.56
CA VAL A 39 25.80 1.90 -6.16
C VAL A 39 26.27 1.54 -4.75
N LEU A 40 25.34 1.19 -3.85
CA LEU A 40 25.67 0.73 -2.48
C LEU A 40 26.38 -0.64 -2.43
N ASP A 41 26.54 -1.30 -3.57
CA ASP A 41 27.36 -2.50 -3.78
C ASP A 41 27.20 -3.59 -2.70
N GLY A 42 25.95 -3.84 -2.31
CA GLY A 42 25.61 -4.87 -1.34
C GLY A 42 26.05 -4.61 0.10
N GLN A 43 26.52 -3.41 0.44
CA GLN A 43 26.81 -3.03 1.83
C GLN A 43 25.55 -2.57 2.57
N VAL A 44 24.71 -1.80 1.91
CA VAL A 44 23.39 -1.37 2.39
C VAL A 44 22.36 -1.77 1.35
N ARG A 45 21.18 -2.19 1.81
CA ARG A 45 20.02 -2.46 0.96
C ARG A 45 18.87 -1.59 1.40
N LEU A 46 18.36 -0.77 0.49
CA LEU A 46 17.13 -0.02 0.69
C LEU A 46 15.93 -0.83 0.21
N ARG A 47 14.84 -0.75 0.95
CA ARG A 47 13.54 -1.31 0.58
C ARG A 47 12.49 -0.23 0.65
N LEU A 48 11.60 -0.21 -0.32
CA LEU A 48 10.40 0.59 -0.30
C LEU A 48 9.26 -0.29 0.20
N GLU A 49 8.67 0.10 1.31
CA GLU A 49 7.54 -0.58 1.92
C GLU A 49 6.38 0.40 2.06
N LYS A 50 5.17 -0.11 2.08
CA LYS A 50 4.01 0.68 2.47
C LYS A 50 3.89 0.67 3.99
N ASP A 51 3.85 1.85 4.60
CA ASP A 51 3.67 1.97 6.06
C ASP A 51 2.18 1.82 6.43
N PHE A 52 1.74 0.56 6.43
CA PHE A 52 0.36 0.20 6.70
C PHE A 52 0.31 -0.72 7.92
N THR A 53 0.15 -0.11 9.08
CA THR A 53 0.21 -0.81 10.36
C THR A 53 -1.05 -1.61 10.66
N GLU A 54 -0.99 -2.58 11.55
CA GLU A 54 -2.17 -3.31 12.04
C GLU A 54 -3.20 -2.36 12.70
N LYS A 55 -2.74 -1.24 13.27
CA LYS A 55 -3.62 -0.20 13.82
C LYS A 55 -4.40 0.51 12.70
N ASP A 56 -3.74 0.81 11.59
CA ASP A 56 -4.37 1.43 10.43
C ASP A 56 -5.38 0.49 9.79
N LYS A 57 -5.03 -0.77 9.63
CA LYS A 57 -5.94 -1.82 9.14
C LYS A 57 -7.20 -1.90 9.98
N LYS A 58 -7.03 -1.97 11.31
CA LYS A 58 -8.16 -2.03 12.24
C LYS A 58 -9.03 -0.79 12.17
N ARG A 59 -8.42 0.41 12.15
CA ARG A 59 -9.13 1.69 12.06
C ARG A 59 -10.01 1.73 10.82
N ILE A 60 -9.46 1.38 9.66
CA ILE A 60 -10.18 1.37 8.39
C ILE A 60 -11.37 0.44 8.42
N ILE A 61 -11.18 -0.79 8.91
CA ILE A 61 -12.26 -1.76 9.01
C ILE A 61 -13.38 -1.23 9.93
N ASP A 62 -13.02 -0.76 11.12
CA ASP A 62 -13.99 -0.29 12.10
C ASP A 62 -14.74 0.97 11.62
N ASP A 63 -14.05 1.91 10.97
CA ASP A 63 -14.66 3.12 10.40
C ASP A 63 -15.60 2.77 9.23
N THR A 64 -15.22 1.83 8.36
CA THR A 64 -16.07 1.40 7.25
C THR A 64 -17.33 0.69 7.75
N VAL A 65 -17.19 -0.23 8.69
CA VAL A 65 -18.35 -0.91 9.30
C VAL A 65 -19.29 0.09 9.95
N LYS A 66 -18.75 1.08 10.68
CA LYS A 66 -19.52 2.15 11.30
C LYS A 66 -20.29 2.98 10.27
N GLN A 67 -19.65 3.37 9.18
CA GLN A 67 -20.29 4.16 8.12
C GLN A 67 -21.37 3.36 7.38
N CYS A 68 -21.12 2.11 7.05
CA CYS A 68 -22.11 1.23 6.44
C CYS A 68 -23.31 1.00 7.37
N ARG A 69 -23.07 0.83 8.66
CA ARG A 69 -24.15 0.76 9.67
C ARG A 69 -25.02 2.02 9.65
N TRP A 70 -24.41 3.19 9.65
CA TRP A 70 -25.13 4.47 9.62
C TRP A 70 -25.96 4.65 8.35
N LYS A 71 -25.38 4.32 7.21
CA LYS A 71 -26.02 4.56 5.89
C LYS A 71 -27.11 3.54 5.57
N PHE A 72 -26.93 2.27 5.95
CA PHE A 72 -27.82 1.18 5.58
C PHE A 72 -28.58 0.53 6.74
N ASN A 73 -28.42 1.06 7.96
CA ASN A 73 -29.00 0.49 9.17
C ASN A 73 -28.77 -1.03 9.30
N ILE A 74 -27.54 -1.47 9.01
CA ILE A 74 -27.18 -2.89 8.96
C ILE A 74 -27.27 -3.49 10.36
N ILE A 75 -28.01 -4.60 10.51
CA ILE A 75 -28.14 -5.34 11.77
C ILE A 75 -26.80 -5.94 12.20
N TYR A 76 -26.69 -6.29 13.49
CA TYR A 76 -25.42 -6.70 14.12
C TYR A 76 -24.75 -7.89 13.42
N GLU A 77 -25.50 -8.93 13.04
CA GLU A 77 -24.99 -10.11 12.34
C GLU A 77 -24.32 -9.75 11.00
N LYS A 78 -24.96 -8.85 10.25
CA LYS A 78 -24.40 -8.35 8.98
C LYS A 78 -23.16 -7.51 9.18
N GLN A 79 -23.05 -6.76 10.29
CA GLN A 79 -21.83 -6.03 10.64
C GLN A 79 -20.65 -6.97 10.90
N ILE A 80 -20.89 -8.12 11.55
CA ILE A 80 -19.86 -9.14 11.78
C ILE A 80 -19.38 -9.72 10.47
N ILE A 81 -20.29 -10.02 9.54
CA ILE A 81 -19.97 -10.54 8.20
C ILE A 81 -19.17 -9.51 7.42
N LEU A 82 -19.63 -8.26 7.37
CA LEU A 82 -18.92 -7.17 6.70
C LEU A 82 -17.50 -6.99 7.27
N LYS A 83 -17.36 -7.01 8.58
CA LYS A 83 -16.05 -6.91 9.24
C LYS A 83 -15.12 -8.07 8.84
N LYS A 84 -15.64 -9.27 8.75
CA LYS A 84 -14.88 -10.46 8.29
C LYS A 84 -14.38 -10.28 6.86
N TRP A 85 -15.24 -9.84 5.94
CA TRP A 85 -14.85 -9.60 4.54
C TRP A 85 -13.79 -8.50 4.43
N LEU A 86 -13.99 -7.38 5.10
CA LEU A 86 -13.02 -6.28 5.10
C LEU A 86 -11.68 -6.70 5.69
N THR A 87 -11.67 -7.52 6.75
CA THR A 87 -10.44 -8.06 7.33
C THR A 87 -9.69 -8.92 6.31
N GLN A 88 -10.41 -9.78 5.58
CA GLN A 88 -9.83 -10.62 4.54
C GLN A 88 -9.24 -9.80 3.38
N ILE A 89 -9.90 -8.71 3.00
CA ILE A 89 -9.45 -7.80 1.95
C ILE A 89 -8.21 -7.02 2.40
N VAL A 90 -8.28 -6.41 3.57
CA VAL A 90 -7.20 -5.57 4.11
C VAL A 90 -5.94 -6.40 4.41
N SER A 91 -6.08 -7.68 4.78
CA SER A 91 -4.93 -8.57 4.97
C SER A 91 -4.17 -8.88 3.66
N LYS A 92 -4.82 -8.72 2.52
CA LYS A 92 -4.25 -8.97 1.18
C LYS A 92 -3.84 -7.68 0.45
N VAL A 93 -3.70 -6.57 1.15
CA VAL A 93 -3.14 -5.35 0.53
C VAL A 93 -1.76 -5.69 0.02
N ALA A 94 -1.59 -5.65 -1.30
CA ALA A 94 -0.32 -5.96 -1.95
C ALA A 94 0.68 -4.82 -1.71
N LEU A 95 1.46 -4.96 -0.65
CA LEU A 95 2.45 -3.96 -0.24
C LEU A 95 3.62 -3.87 -1.22
N GLU A 96 3.95 -4.99 -1.90
CA GLU A 96 5.13 -5.07 -2.76
C GLU A 96 4.99 -4.36 -4.11
N ASN A 97 3.78 -4.31 -4.67
CA ASN A 97 3.55 -3.78 -6.02
C ASN A 97 2.90 -2.38 -6.04
N GLY A 98 2.59 -1.81 -4.88
CA GLY A 98 1.90 -0.51 -4.79
C GLY A 98 0.46 -0.53 -5.32
N GLU A 99 -0.06 -1.68 -5.72
CA GLU A 99 -1.40 -1.83 -6.26
C GLU A 99 -2.39 -2.20 -5.17
N TRP A 100 -3.42 -1.38 -5.02
CA TRP A 100 -4.58 -1.73 -4.25
C TRP A 100 -5.81 -1.81 -5.15
N LEU A 101 -6.17 -3.01 -5.55
CA LEU A 101 -7.24 -3.24 -6.51
C LEU A 101 -8.65 -3.20 -5.92
N PHE A 102 -8.81 -3.31 -4.60
CA PHE A 102 -10.11 -3.31 -3.96
C PHE A 102 -10.98 -2.08 -4.31
N PRO A 103 -10.47 -0.84 -4.17
CA PRO A 103 -11.24 0.34 -4.55
C PRO A 103 -11.64 0.34 -6.03
N VAL A 104 -10.77 -0.12 -6.91
CA VAL A 104 -11.02 -0.23 -8.35
C VAL A 104 -12.17 -1.19 -8.63
N TYR A 105 -12.17 -2.37 -8.02
CA TYR A 105 -13.25 -3.34 -8.21
C TYR A 105 -14.59 -2.84 -7.67
N VAL A 106 -14.58 -2.10 -6.56
CA VAL A 106 -15.79 -1.48 -6.00
C VAL A 106 -16.32 -0.37 -6.91
N LEU A 107 -15.46 0.53 -7.38
CA LEU A 107 -15.83 1.65 -8.25
C LEU A 107 -16.40 1.18 -9.57
N TYR A 108 -15.77 0.22 -10.23
CA TYR A 108 -16.21 -0.32 -11.53
C TYR A 108 -17.27 -1.40 -11.43
N ASN A 109 -17.77 -1.68 -10.22
CA ASN A 109 -18.77 -2.74 -9.97
C ASN A 109 -18.37 -4.10 -10.56
N LYS A 110 -17.19 -4.59 -10.15
CA LYS A 110 -16.60 -5.84 -10.63
C LYS A 110 -16.63 -6.94 -9.56
N PRO A 111 -17.81 -7.51 -9.24
CA PRO A 111 -17.94 -8.50 -8.17
C PRO A 111 -17.14 -9.78 -8.44
N ASN A 112 -17.07 -10.23 -9.71
CA ASN A 112 -16.36 -11.45 -10.07
C ASN A 112 -14.87 -11.34 -9.84
N GLU A 113 -14.25 -10.22 -10.24
CA GLU A 113 -12.84 -9.96 -10.01
C GLU A 113 -12.55 -9.78 -8.51
N LEU A 114 -13.43 -9.08 -7.80
CA LEU A 114 -13.35 -8.90 -6.35
C LEU A 114 -13.40 -10.27 -5.64
N ALA A 115 -14.38 -11.11 -5.98
CA ALA A 115 -14.54 -12.44 -5.42
C ALA A 115 -13.29 -13.30 -5.65
N LYS A 116 -12.80 -13.33 -6.88
CA LYS A 116 -11.60 -14.10 -7.28
C LYS A 116 -10.34 -13.61 -6.56
N CYS A 117 -10.12 -12.29 -6.53
CA CYS A 117 -8.92 -11.70 -5.93
C CYS A 117 -8.85 -11.95 -4.42
N TYR A 118 -9.97 -11.80 -3.73
CA TYR A 118 -10.00 -11.87 -2.27
C TYR A 118 -10.57 -13.17 -1.71
N GLY A 119 -10.97 -14.13 -2.55
CA GLY A 119 -11.50 -15.43 -2.14
C GLY A 119 -12.87 -15.34 -1.47
N LEU A 120 -13.72 -14.44 -1.95
CA LEU A 120 -15.11 -14.31 -1.54
C LEU A 120 -16.03 -15.12 -2.47
N LYS A 121 -17.27 -15.35 -2.03
CA LYS A 121 -18.33 -15.78 -2.94
C LYS A 121 -18.79 -14.60 -3.78
N GLU A 122 -19.26 -14.83 -4.99
CA GLU A 122 -19.71 -13.76 -5.89
C GLU A 122 -20.87 -12.95 -5.28
N SER A 123 -21.85 -13.62 -4.68
CA SER A 123 -22.95 -12.97 -3.96
C SER A 123 -22.49 -12.11 -2.77
N ASP A 124 -21.42 -12.53 -2.09
CA ASP A 124 -20.85 -11.78 -0.98
C ASP A 124 -20.10 -10.54 -1.50
N ALA A 125 -19.43 -10.66 -2.66
CA ALA A 125 -18.74 -9.55 -3.32
C ALA A 125 -19.72 -8.51 -3.86
N GLU A 126 -20.84 -8.92 -4.45
CA GLU A 126 -21.94 -8.03 -4.88
C GLU A 126 -22.50 -7.23 -3.69
N GLN A 127 -22.82 -7.92 -2.59
CA GLN A 127 -23.34 -7.26 -1.39
C GLN A 127 -22.30 -6.32 -0.75
N LEU A 128 -21.03 -6.71 -0.77
CA LEU A 128 -19.95 -5.89 -0.27
C LEU A 128 -19.79 -4.60 -1.09
N ILE A 129 -19.84 -4.70 -2.42
CA ILE A 129 -19.80 -3.55 -3.31
C ILE A 129 -20.97 -2.61 -3.03
N GLU A 130 -22.19 -3.14 -2.92
CA GLU A 130 -23.38 -2.36 -2.61
C GLU A 130 -23.22 -1.55 -1.33
N TRP A 131 -22.65 -2.15 -0.27
CA TRP A 131 -22.48 -1.48 1.01
C TRP A 131 -21.31 -0.49 1.05
N VAL A 132 -20.18 -0.85 0.45
CA VAL A 132 -18.94 -0.07 0.57
C VAL A 132 -18.88 1.06 -0.45
N ARG A 133 -19.39 0.88 -1.66
CA ARG A 133 -19.34 1.88 -2.72
C ARG A 133 -19.79 3.28 -2.29
N PRO A 134 -20.91 3.46 -1.57
CA PRO A 134 -21.37 4.79 -1.17
C PRO A 134 -20.60 5.43 -0.01
N VAL A 135 -19.64 4.72 0.59
CA VAL A 135 -18.78 5.21 1.67
C VAL A 135 -17.30 5.18 1.29
N LEU A 136 -17.01 4.80 0.05
CA LEU A 136 -15.66 4.58 -0.45
C LEU A 136 -14.87 5.91 -0.59
N ASP A 137 -15.55 7.00 -0.87
CA ASP A 137 -14.96 8.35 -0.97
C ASP A 137 -14.18 8.74 0.30
N LYS A 138 -14.77 8.52 1.48
CA LYS A 138 -14.12 8.79 2.76
C LYS A 138 -13.02 7.78 3.08
N TRP A 139 -13.13 6.61 2.51
CA TRP A 139 -12.26 5.47 2.74
C TRP A 139 -10.94 5.59 1.98
N ILE A 140 -11.00 6.00 0.71
CA ILE A 140 -9.81 6.08 -0.17
C ILE A 140 -8.79 7.08 0.37
N PHE A 141 -9.21 8.25 0.85
CA PHE A 141 -8.31 9.27 1.38
C PHE A 141 -7.62 8.88 2.71
N THR A 142 -8.18 7.92 3.45
CA THR A 142 -7.62 7.47 4.73
C THR A 142 -6.74 6.23 4.60
N ILE A 143 -6.69 5.60 3.44
CA ILE A 143 -6.13 4.25 3.27
C ILE A 143 -4.87 4.20 2.42
N PHE A 144 -4.47 5.30 1.76
CA PHE A 144 -3.19 5.29 1.07
C PHE A 144 -2.07 5.14 2.11
N PRO A 145 -1.49 3.94 2.25
CA PRO A 145 -0.35 3.78 3.12
C PRO A 145 0.78 4.65 2.56
N GLU A 146 1.39 5.44 3.44
CA GLU A 146 2.57 6.21 3.07
C GLU A 146 3.70 5.26 2.66
N ASP A 147 4.54 5.71 1.75
CA ASP A 147 5.73 4.98 1.39
C ASP A 147 6.79 5.17 2.47
N LYS A 148 7.31 4.07 2.98
CA LYS A 148 8.39 4.05 3.95
C LYS A 148 9.64 3.44 3.35
N ILE A 149 10.75 4.13 3.51
CA ILE A 149 12.05 3.60 3.12
C ILE A 149 12.69 2.95 4.34
N GLU A 150 12.85 1.64 4.29
CA GLU A 150 13.61 0.87 5.27
C GLU A 150 14.99 0.51 4.70
N TYR A 151 15.98 0.37 5.58
CA TYR A 151 17.29 -0.07 5.19
C TYR A 151 17.80 -1.23 6.03
N GLU A 152 18.57 -2.09 5.39
CA GLU A 152 19.29 -3.20 5.96
C GLU A 152 20.78 -3.00 5.72
N TYR A 153 21.61 -3.33 6.70
CA TYR A 153 23.07 -3.26 6.60
C TYR A 153 23.68 -4.67 6.60
N ASN A 154 24.64 -4.89 5.69
CA ASN A 154 25.39 -6.13 5.64
C ASN A 154 26.44 -6.16 6.75
N VAL A 155 26.20 -6.98 7.76
CA VAL A 155 27.13 -7.11 8.91
C VAL A 155 28.31 -8.05 8.63
N ASN A 156 28.30 -8.77 7.52
CA ASN A 156 29.38 -9.66 7.09
C ASN A 156 30.18 -9.01 5.94
N THR A 157 31.15 -8.17 6.28
CA THR A 157 31.99 -7.44 5.31
C THR A 157 33.25 -8.21 4.86
N GLY A 158 33.44 -9.46 5.26
CA GLY A 158 34.60 -10.28 4.85
C GLY A 158 34.44 -10.86 3.45
N ILE A 159 35.55 -10.85 2.67
CA ILE A 159 35.62 -11.23 1.25
C ILE A 159 35.07 -12.65 0.94
N SER A 160 35.05 -13.54 1.91
CA SER A 160 34.62 -14.95 1.74
C SER A 160 33.33 -15.30 2.50
N LYS A 161 32.67 -14.33 3.12
CA LYS A 161 31.48 -14.59 3.95
C LYS A 161 30.19 -14.34 3.20
N LYS A 162 29.25 -15.27 3.35
CA LYS A 162 27.89 -15.09 2.86
C LYS A 162 27.30 -13.80 3.43
N GLN A 163 26.76 -12.93 2.58
CA GLN A 163 26.10 -11.70 2.99
C GLN A 163 25.01 -11.94 4.05
N LYS A 164 25.02 -11.16 5.10
CA LYS A 164 24.02 -11.18 6.17
C LYS A 164 23.49 -9.78 6.41
N PHE A 165 22.31 -9.53 5.95
CA PHE A 165 21.62 -8.26 6.16
C PHE A 165 20.83 -8.26 7.46
N LEU A 166 20.99 -7.21 8.25
CA LEU A 166 20.20 -6.93 9.44
C LEU A 166 19.39 -5.65 9.24
N PRO A 167 18.11 -5.63 9.63
CA PRO A 167 17.27 -4.45 9.56
C PRO A 167 17.74 -3.40 10.59
N ARG A 168 17.40 -2.13 10.33
CA ARG A 168 17.81 -0.96 11.14
C ARG A 168 17.64 -1.15 12.63
N ASN A 169 16.54 -1.75 13.08
CA ASN A 169 16.23 -1.94 14.50
C ASN A 169 17.17 -2.93 15.20
N MET A 170 17.84 -3.82 14.46
CA MET A 170 18.78 -4.81 14.97
C MET A 170 20.25 -4.35 14.88
N LEU A 171 20.51 -3.16 14.32
CA LEU A 171 21.86 -2.62 14.18
C LEU A 171 22.33 -1.91 15.45
N SER A 172 23.63 -2.01 15.76
CA SER A 172 24.28 -1.18 16.76
C SER A 172 24.32 0.30 16.30
N MET A 173 24.56 1.23 17.21
CA MET A 173 24.65 2.66 16.86
C MET A 173 25.76 2.92 15.83
N GLY A 174 26.93 2.28 15.98
CA GLY A 174 28.04 2.42 15.03
C GLY A 174 27.64 1.91 13.62
N GLN A 175 26.98 0.74 13.54
CA GLN A 175 26.49 0.21 12.26
C GLN A 175 25.44 1.11 11.61
N LYS A 176 24.54 1.70 12.39
CA LYS A 176 23.56 2.70 11.90
C LYS A 176 24.26 3.92 11.30
N SER A 177 25.27 4.45 12.01
CA SER A 177 26.04 5.61 11.55
C SER A 177 26.79 5.32 10.25
N VAL A 178 27.44 4.16 10.14
CA VAL A 178 28.14 3.74 8.91
C VAL A 178 27.14 3.57 7.75
N ALA A 179 26.02 2.89 7.98
CA ALA A 179 24.98 2.71 6.95
C ALA A 179 24.43 4.06 6.45
N MET A 180 24.14 5.00 7.36
CA MET A 180 23.68 6.34 7.01
C MET A 180 24.73 7.12 6.22
N LEU A 181 26.00 7.06 6.64
CA LEU A 181 27.11 7.73 5.94
C LEU A 181 27.25 7.21 4.51
N LEU A 182 27.21 5.90 4.32
CA LEU A 182 27.27 5.27 2.99
C LEU A 182 26.11 5.74 2.11
N MET A 183 24.88 5.80 2.64
CA MET A 183 23.72 6.28 1.88
C MET A 183 23.87 7.75 1.49
N ILE A 184 24.38 8.62 2.39
CA ILE A 184 24.57 10.04 2.12
C ILE A 184 25.65 10.24 1.04
N VAL A 185 26.79 9.58 1.18
CA VAL A 185 27.90 9.70 0.21
C VAL A 185 27.46 9.21 -1.18
N THR A 186 26.75 8.09 -1.24
CA THR A 186 26.22 7.55 -2.49
C THR A 186 25.21 8.51 -3.13
N ALA A 187 24.27 9.05 -2.34
CA ALA A 187 23.29 10.01 -2.86
C ALA A 187 23.97 11.31 -3.33
N ALA A 188 25.01 11.78 -2.63
CA ALA A 188 25.76 12.98 -3.03
C ALA A 188 26.53 12.77 -4.33
N HIS A 189 27.12 11.59 -4.54
CA HIS A 189 27.82 11.24 -5.78
C HIS A 189 26.89 11.21 -6.97
N ASP A 190 25.77 10.47 -6.89
CA ASP A 190 24.79 10.35 -7.97
C ASP A 190 24.06 11.66 -8.30
N LEU A 191 23.81 12.51 -7.31
CA LEU A 191 23.20 13.82 -7.51
C LEU A 191 24.22 14.87 -8.00
N GLY A 192 25.53 14.65 -7.75
CA GLY A 192 26.61 15.51 -8.20
C GLY A 192 26.88 15.41 -9.71
N ASP A 193 26.81 14.22 -10.27
CA ASP A 193 27.08 13.95 -11.70
C ASP A 193 25.95 14.38 -12.63
N ASN A 194 24.75 14.67 -12.13
CA ASN A 194 23.58 15.06 -12.91
C ASN A 194 23.19 16.55 -12.76
N ARG A 195 24.12 17.43 -12.38
CA ARG A 195 23.86 18.89 -12.47
C ARG A 195 24.10 19.35 -13.90
N PRO A 196 23.08 19.99 -14.53
CA PRO A 196 23.23 20.57 -15.85
C PRO A 196 24.26 21.71 -15.85
#